data_c9d68a55c22b44c917fb28e2276fb589
#
_entry.id   c9d68a55c22b44c917fb28e2276fb589
#
_cell.length_a   1.000
_cell.length_b   1.000
_cell.length_c   1.000
_cell.angle_alpha   90.00
_cell.angle_beta   90.00
_cell.angle_gamma   90.00
#
_symmetry.space_group_name_H-M   'P 1'
#
loop_
_entity.id
_entity.type
_entity.pdbx_description
1 polymer ?
#
loop_
_entity_poly.entity_id
_entity_poly.type
_entity_poly.pdbx_seq_one_letter_code
_entity_poly.pdbx_strand_id
1 'polypeptide(L)'
;MEGQTKTGFKFHTRKGVEDSISWARSVAKLDSGKYEVIFDVIEGLLGEKHAAELYAHCGDSMERLAEELDDIMEVIAEEEPVKNS
;
A
#
# COMPACT_ATOMS: atom_id res chain seq x y z
N MET A 1 -10.04 -3.85 -4.32
CA MET A 1 -9.45 -4.98 -5.06
C MET A 1 -8.65 -5.85 -4.10
N GLU A 2 -8.39 -7.07 -4.47
CA GLU A 2 -7.66 -8.02 -3.63
C GLU A 2 -6.39 -8.45 -4.34
N GLY A 3 -5.38 -8.78 -3.56
CA GLY A 3 -4.12 -9.25 -4.11
C GLY A 3 -3.29 -9.96 -3.06
N GLN A 4 -2.10 -10.35 -3.46
CA GLN A 4 -1.18 -11.08 -2.59
C GLN A 4 0.24 -10.65 -2.93
N THR A 5 1.03 -10.39 -1.90
CA THR A 5 2.43 -10.02 -2.08
C THR A 5 3.27 -11.27 -2.31
N LYS A 6 4.51 -11.07 -2.71
CA LYS A 6 5.42 -12.19 -2.98
C LYS A 6 5.71 -13.03 -1.75
N THR A 7 5.60 -12.44 -0.56
CA THR A 7 5.81 -13.17 0.69
C THR A 7 4.55 -13.88 1.18
N GLY A 8 3.44 -13.74 0.45
CA GLY A 8 2.22 -14.44 0.78
C GLY A 8 1.20 -13.65 1.57
N PHE A 9 1.44 -12.37 1.82
CA PHE A 9 0.47 -11.54 2.53
C PHE A 9 -0.71 -11.25 1.62
N LYS A 10 -1.90 -11.67 2.03
CA LYS A 10 -3.13 -11.39 1.27
C LYS A 10 -3.71 -10.08 1.75
N PHE A 11 -4.04 -9.20 0.81
CA PHE A 11 -4.56 -7.89 1.16
C PHE A 11 -5.78 -7.56 0.31
N HIS A 12 -6.58 -6.62 0.82
CA HIS A 12 -7.63 -6.01 0.04
C HIS A 12 -7.59 -4.52 0.32
N THR A 13 -7.87 -3.72 -0.71
CA THR A 13 -7.82 -2.29 -0.59
C THR A 13 -9.18 -1.76 -0.17
N ARG A 14 -9.17 -0.61 0.50
CA ARG A 14 -10.41 0.05 0.88
C ARG A 14 -11.14 0.50 -0.38
N LYS A 15 -12.46 0.37 -0.34
CA LYS A 15 -13.28 0.74 -1.49
C LYS A 15 -13.10 2.23 -1.79
N GLY A 16 -12.83 2.53 -3.05
CA GLY A 16 -12.73 3.91 -3.51
C GLY A 16 -11.40 4.59 -3.21
N VAL A 17 -10.43 3.87 -2.65
CA VAL A 17 -9.15 4.49 -2.27
C VAL A 17 -8.42 5.06 -3.49
N GLU A 18 -8.54 4.40 -4.63
CA GLU A 18 -7.85 4.86 -5.83
C GLU A 18 -8.38 6.20 -6.33
N ASP A 19 -9.55 6.59 -5.88
CA ASP A 19 -10.16 7.87 -6.24
C ASP A 19 -10.01 8.91 -5.14
N SER A 20 -9.22 8.62 -4.12
CA SER A 20 -9.06 9.49 -2.97
C SER A 20 -7.92 10.49 -3.22
N ILE A 21 -8.24 11.77 -3.14
CA ILE A 21 -7.23 12.82 -3.28
C ILE A 21 -6.20 12.73 -2.14
N SER A 22 -6.68 12.48 -0.93
CA SER A 22 -5.78 12.37 0.23
C SER A 22 -4.77 11.27 0.04
N TRP A 23 -5.23 10.11 -0.42
CA TRP A 23 -4.34 8.99 -0.62
C TRP A 23 -3.36 9.26 -1.75
N ALA A 24 -3.85 9.85 -2.85
CA ALA A 24 -2.98 10.18 -3.99
C ALA A 24 -1.89 11.17 -3.56
N ARG A 25 -2.21 12.12 -2.70
CA ARG A 25 -1.20 13.06 -2.21
C ARG A 25 -0.16 12.36 -1.36
N SER A 26 -0.57 11.38 -0.55
CA SER A 26 0.38 10.60 0.24
C SER A 26 1.30 9.80 -0.66
N VAL A 27 0.74 9.15 -1.69
CA VAL A 27 1.55 8.40 -2.64
C VAL A 27 2.57 9.30 -3.32
N ALA A 28 2.16 10.50 -3.69
CA ALA A 28 3.05 11.44 -4.36
C ALA A 28 4.23 11.86 -3.48
N LYS A 29 4.10 11.70 -2.16
CA LYS A 29 5.17 12.07 -1.23
C LYS A 29 6.08 10.91 -0.85
N LEU A 30 5.85 9.72 -1.40
CA LEU A 30 6.65 8.56 -1.04
C LEU A 30 8.15 8.77 -1.28
N ASP A 31 8.48 9.56 -2.31
CA ASP A 31 9.89 9.83 -2.64
C ASP A 31 10.59 10.67 -1.58
N SER A 32 9.85 11.28 -0.65
CA SER A 32 10.46 12.09 0.38
C SER A 32 11.31 11.27 1.35
N GLY A 33 11.08 9.95 1.41
CA GLY A 33 11.81 9.07 2.30
C GLY A 33 11.36 9.12 3.75
N LYS A 34 10.28 9.81 4.04
CA LYS A 34 9.78 9.92 5.40
C LYS A 34 8.92 8.71 5.73
N TYR A 35 9.22 8.07 6.86
CA TYR A 35 8.49 6.87 7.29
C TYR A 35 7.01 7.16 7.51
N GLU A 36 6.67 8.33 8.03
CA GLU A 36 5.26 8.65 8.28
C GLU A 36 4.44 8.64 6.99
N VAL A 37 5.06 8.99 5.87
CA VAL A 37 4.37 8.93 4.59
C VAL A 37 4.06 7.49 4.21
N ILE A 38 4.99 6.59 4.49
CA ILE A 38 4.77 5.16 4.22
C ILE A 38 3.57 4.66 5.02
N PHE A 39 3.50 5.01 6.31
CA PHE A 39 2.37 4.62 7.14
C PHE A 39 1.06 5.21 6.63
N ASP A 40 1.08 6.48 6.22
CA ASP A 40 -0.11 7.13 5.69
C ASP A 40 -0.62 6.42 4.44
N VAL A 41 0.28 6.04 3.55
CA VAL A 41 -0.10 5.34 2.32
C VAL A 41 -0.71 3.99 2.65
N ILE A 42 -0.06 3.24 3.53
CA ILE A 42 -0.52 1.89 3.88
C ILE A 42 -1.86 1.94 4.60
N GLU A 43 -1.99 2.83 5.58
CA GLU A 43 -3.22 2.90 6.37
C GLU A 43 -4.36 3.47 5.56
N GLY A 44 -4.06 4.39 4.65
CA GLY A 44 -5.08 4.89 3.74
C GLY A 44 -5.55 3.83 2.77
N LEU A 45 -4.66 2.96 2.35
CA LEU A 45 -4.97 1.92 1.38
C LEU A 45 -5.74 0.76 2.00
N LEU A 46 -5.30 0.29 3.16
CA LEU A 46 -5.81 -0.94 3.76
C LEU A 46 -6.75 -0.70 4.95
N GLY A 47 -6.71 0.50 5.54
CA GLY A 47 -7.38 0.73 6.81
C GLY A 47 -6.46 0.35 7.97
N GLU A 48 -6.72 0.93 9.13
CA GLU A 48 -5.82 0.77 10.28
C GLU A 48 -5.67 -0.68 10.72
N LYS A 49 -6.78 -1.40 10.76
CA LYS A 49 -6.76 -2.76 11.27
C LYS A 49 -5.95 -3.68 10.36
N HIS A 50 -6.20 -3.60 9.07
CA HIS A 50 -5.50 -4.46 8.13
C HIS A 50 -4.04 -4.05 7.98
N ALA A 51 -3.76 -2.75 8.12
CA ALA A 51 -2.39 -2.27 8.13
C ALA A 51 -1.61 -2.85 9.31
N ALA A 52 -2.26 -2.95 10.48
CA ALA A 52 -1.62 -3.56 11.64
C ALA A 52 -1.25 -5.02 11.37
N GLU A 53 -2.09 -5.72 10.62
CA GLU A 53 -1.79 -7.10 10.22
C GLU A 53 -0.55 -7.15 9.33
N LEU A 54 -0.44 -6.19 8.42
CA LEU A 54 0.74 -6.11 7.57
C LEU A 54 2.00 -5.83 8.38
N TYR A 55 1.91 -4.90 9.34
CA TYR A 55 3.06 -4.60 10.18
C TYR A 55 3.53 -5.84 10.94
N ALA A 56 2.60 -6.62 11.44
CA ALA A 56 2.93 -7.87 12.13
C ALA A 56 3.56 -8.88 11.17
N HIS A 57 3.05 -8.95 9.95
CA HIS A 57 3.61 -9.83 8.93
C HIS A 57 5.05 -9.48 8.62
N CYS A 58 5.39 -8.19 8.71
CA CYS A 58 6.74 -7.72 8.42
C CYS A 58 7.71 -7.94 9.58
N GLY A 59 7.24 -8.42 10.72
CA GLY A 59 8.10 -8.71 11.86
C GLY A 59 8.78 -7.47 12.42
N ASP A 60 8.06 -6.35 12.42
CA ASP A 60 8.57 -5.11 13.00
C ASP A 60 9.81 -4.60 12.27
N SER A 61 9.87 -4.78 10.95
CA SER A 61 11.00 -4.37 10.13
C SER A 61 10.54 -3.34 9.09
N MET A 62 11.12 -2.15 9.14
CA MET A 62 10.81 -1.12 8.14
C MET A 62 11.28 -1.53 6.75
N GLU A 63 12.40 -2.24 6.68
CA GLU A 63 12.90 -2.70 5.39
C GLU A 63 11.90 -3.64 4.72
N ARG A 64 11.38 -4.57 5.50
CA ARG A 64 10.38 -5.50 4.97
C ARG A 64 9.08 -4.77 4.64
N LEU A 65 8.71 -3.79 5.44
CA LEU A 65 7.50 -3.03 5.17
C LEU A 65 7.60 -2.29 3.85
N ALA A 66 8.75 -1.69 3.58
CA ALA A 66 8.95 -0.99 2.31
C ALA A 66 8.86 -1.96 1.14
N GLU A 67 9.42 -3.17 1.28
CA GLU A 67 9.33 -4.18 0.24
C GLU A 67 7.90 -4.63 0.00
N GLU A 68 7.14 -4.82 1.09
CA GLU A 68 5.74 -5.21 0.97
C GLU A 68 4.93 -4.12 0.29
N LEU A 69 5.19 -2.88 0.63
CA LEU A 69 4.48 -1.77 -0.01
C LEU A 69 4.77 -1.74 -1.50
N ASP A 70 6.03 -1.94 -1.90
CA ASP A 70 6.38 -1.99 -3.31
C ASP A 70 5.59 -3.10 -4.03
N ASP A 71 5.51 -4.27 -3.41
CA ASP A 71 4.75 -5.38 -3.98
C ASP A 71 3.27 -5.03 -4.13
N ILE A 72 2.70 -4.44 -3.09
CA ILE A 72 1.28 -4.07 -3.11
C ILE A 72 1.02 -3.06 -4.23
N MET A 73 1.87 -2.05 -4.34
CA MET A 73 1.69 -1.03 -5.37
C MET A 73 1.82 -1.63 -6.77
N GLU A 74 2.72 -2.61 -6.92
CA GLU A 74 2.90 -3.29 -8.19
C GLU A 74 1.65 -4.09 -8.58
N VAL A 75 1.07 -4.80 -7.60
CA VAL A 75 -0.15 -5.56 -7.84
C VAL A 75 -1.29 -4.63 -8.24
N ILE A 76 -1.41 -3.50 -7.55
CA ILE A 76 -2.46 -2.54 -7.86
C ILE A 76 -2.29 -2.01 -9.28
N ALA A 77 -1.05 -1.69 -9.67
CA ALA A 77 -0.78 -1.16 -11.01
C ALA A 77 -1.15 -2.16 -12.09
N GLU A 78 -0.95 -3.44 -11.82
CA GLU A 78 -1.28 -4.49 -12.80
C GLU A 78 -2.78 -4.72 -12.91
N GLU A 79 -3.48 -4.62 -11.77
CA GLU A 79 -4.92 -4.86 -11.76
C GLU A 79 -5.71 -3.67 -12.27
N GLU A 80 -5.12 -2.50 -12.22
CA GLU A 80 -5.76 -1.26 -12.65
C GLU A 80 -5.01 -0.72 -13.85
N PRO A 81 -5.23 -1.32 -15.03
CA PRO A 81 -4.48 -0.89 -16.22
C PRO A 81 -4.75 0.58 -16.49
N VAL A 82 -3.71 1.26 -16.95
CA VAL A 82 -3.80 2.67 -17.32
C VAL A 82 -4.81 2.78 -18.46
N LYS A 83 -5.74 3.58 -18.26
CA LYS A 83 -6.68 3.82 -19.33
C LYS A 83 -6.07 4.65 -20.36
N ASN A 84 -5.90 4.53 -21.05
CA ASN A 84 -5.40 5.32 -21.88
C ASN A 84 -5.69 5.85 -22.39
N SER A 85 -5.69 5.86 -22.13
CA SER A 85 -5.72 6.29 -22.41
C SER A 85 -5.52 6.59 -23.06
#